data_940a47dbe050952f3c912c870823a094
#
_entry.id   940a47dbe050952f3c912c870823a094
#
_cell.length_a   1.000
_cell.length_b   1.000
_cell.length_c   1.000
_cell.angle_alpha   90.00
_cell.angle_beta   90.00
_cell.angle_gamma   90.00
#
_symmetry.space_group_name_H-M   'P 1'
#
loop_
_entity.id
_entity.type
_entity.pdbx_description
1 polymer ?
#
loop_
_entity_poly.entity_id
_entity_poly.type
_entity_poly.pdbx_seq_one_letter_code
_entity_poly.pdbx_strand_id
1 'polypeptide(L)'
;GDWTATPTWKPGDRHKASLTTKYTWNATAADMKYWYKPDVKIEGTVHSPGIEQKVDYQWSKGYWKNTPDLDQIRCDTFKTKWGSTGYVFDNSAPTYVFNAKRYPQAAAHPWLIQTVLPKHADSEPQDKPLYYMGDSAQNTRNRDRICPSNWAVENGDASALDDATDKLNCDEFAFASSCNSGGMKKSGGGLNEAVPTGSTTGIPNGSACVQSFARKHGTKVHLYNIDNGKMPTFYEVCGRSSISGIHNHESMGGNFNNFMKQMRIMDKDAHNHAAH
;
A
#
# COMPACT_ATOMS: atom_id res chain seq x y z
N GLY A 1 -22.84 -25.77 6.37
CA GLY A 1 -23.91 -25.06 7.09
C GLY A 1 -25.23 -25.81 6.94
N ASP A 2 -25.89 -26.07 8.05
CA ASP A 2 -27.15 -26.79 8.04
C ASP A 2 -28.31 -25.80 7.89
N TRP A 3 -29.16 -26.02 6.90
CA TRP A 3 -30.40 -25.32 6.73
C TRP A 3 -31.45 -26.01 7.63
N THR A 4 -31.86 -25.35 8.70
CA THR A 4 -32.77 -25.94 9.68
C THR A 4 -34.26 -25.72 9.39
N ALA A 5 -34.61 -25.06 8.29
CA ALA A 5 -36.02 -24.88 7.89
C ALA A 5 -36.16 -24.87 6.36
N THR A 6 -37.15 -25.57 5.86
CA THR A 6 -37.66 -25.44 4.49
C THR A 6 -38.74 -24.37 4.50
N PRO A 7 -38.47 -23.11 4.12
CA PRO A 7 -39.49 -22.09 4.11
C PRO A 7 -40.52 -22.39 3.00
N THR A 8 -41.79 -22.35 3.34
CA THR A 8 -42.86 -22.35 2.34
C THR A 8 -42.97 -20.94 1.76
N TRP A 9 -42.64 -20.77 0.51
CA TRP A 9 -42.65 -19.49 -0.19
C TRP A 9 -43.98 -19.26 -0.86
N LYS A 10 -44.51 -18.03 -0.70
CA LYS A 10 -45.68 -17.54 -1.46
C LYS A 10 -45.19 -16.53 -2.51
N PRO A 11 -45.89 -16.39 -3.65
CA PRO A 11 -45.56 -15.34 -4.61
C PRO A 11 -45.49 -13.95 -3.94
N GLY A 12 -44.39 -13.25 -4.14
CA GLY A 12 -44.13 -11.95 -3.55
C GLY A 12 -43.35 -11.95 -2.22
N ASP A 13 -43.16 -13.11 -1.60
CA ASP A 13 -42.34 -13.22 -0.38
C ASP A 13 -40.87 -12.99 -0.66
N ARG A 14 -40.21 -12.23 0.24
CA ARG A 14 -38.75 -12.03 0.25
C ARG A 14 -38.15 -12.59 1.52
N HIS A 15 -37.33 -13.62 1.37
CA HIS A 15 -36.67 -14.23 2.52
C HIS A 15 -35.17 -13.92 2.50
N LYS A 16 -34.58 -13.69 3.68
CA LYS A 16 -33.13 -13.54 3.84
C LYS A 16 -32.59 -14.80 4.50
N ALA A 17 -31.54 -15.32 3.94
CA ALA A 17 -30.74 -16.37 4.54
C ALA A 17 -29.33 -15.85 4.76
N SER A 18 -28.71 -16.26 5.87
CA SER A 18 -27.30 -15.98 6.14
C SER A 18 -26.56 -17.31 6.30
N LEU A 19 -25.44 -17.42 5.61
CA LEU A 19 -24.53 -18.54 5.74
C LEU A 19 -23.26 -18.03 6.43
N THR A 20 -22.90 -18.66 7.56
CA THR A 20 -21.63 -18.43 8.23
C THR A 20 -20.71 -19.62 7.97
N THR A 21 -19.62 -19.38 7.31
CA THR A 21 -18.60 -20.40 7.04
C THR A 21 -17.38 -20.15 7.91
N LYS A 22 -16.96 -21.17 8.66
CA LYS A 22 -15.73 -21.12 9.46
C LYS A 22 -14.65 -21.92 8.76
N TYR A 23 -13.52 -21.27 8.48
CA TYR A 23 -12.33 -21.91 7.95
C TYR A 23 -11.28 -22.06 9.04
N THR A 24 -10.63 -23.21 9.06
CA THR A 24 -9.47 -23.46 9.93
C THR A 24 -8.25 -23.70 9.06
N TRP A 25 -7.18 -22.99 9.32
CA TRP A 25 -5.93 -23.10 8.59
C TRP A 25 -4.76 -23.32 9.54
N ASN A 26 -3.92 -24.31 9.25
CA ASN A 26 -2.72 -24.62 10.02
C ASN A 26 -1.48 -24.39 9.15
N ALA A 27 -0.63 -23.48 9.59
CA ALA A 27 0.64 -23.23 8.94
C ALA A 27 1.66 -24.32 9.28
N THR A 28 2.37 -24.79 8.26
CA THR A 28 3.44 -25.79 8.42
C THR A 28 4.84 -25.16 8.26
N ALA A 29 4.94 -23.94 7.77
CA ALA A 29 6.20 -23.22 7.60
C ALA A 29 6.00 -21.72 7.82
N ALA A 30 7.10 -20.98 8.04
CA ALA A 30 7.08 -19.52 8.12
C ALA A 30 6.85 -18.93 6.72
N ASP A 31 6.20 -17.75 6.70
CA ASP A 31 5.96 -16.95 5.48
C ASP A 31 5.24 -17.70 4.34
N MET A 32 4.42 -18.69 4.69
CA MET A 32 3.53 -19.35 3.74
C MET A 32 2.37 -18.44 3.37
N LYS A 33 2.02 -18.47 2.09
CA LYS A 33 0.79 -17.87 1.54
C LYS A 33 -0.06 -18.98 0.92
N TYR A 34 -1.34 -18.99 1.22
CA TYR A 34 -2.32 -19.86 0.59
C TYR A 34 -3.57 -19.07 0.23
N TRP A 35 -4.00 -19.18 -1.02
CA TRP A 35 -5.19 -18.48 -1.51
C TRP A 35 -6.38 -19.41 -1.57
N TYR A 36 -7.46 -19.01 -0.95
CA TYR A 36 -8.73 -19.69 -0.96
C TYR A 36 -9.76 -18.88 -1.75
N LYS A 37 -10.44 -19.57 -2.68
CA LYS A 37 -11.57 -19.02 -3.45
C LYS A 37 -12.81 -19.78 -3.07
N PRO A 38 -13.79 -19.17 -2.37
CA PRO A 38 -15.02 -19.85 -2.04
C PRO A 38 -15.86 -20.06 -3.31
N ASP A 39 -16.32 -21.29 -3.55
CA ASP A 39 -17.38 -21.60 -4.48
C ASP A 39 -18.65 -21.88 -3.69
N VAL A 40 -19.74 -21.18 -4.04
CA VAL A 40 -21.04 -21.39 -3.42
C VAL A 40 -21.99 -21.93 -4.48
N LYS A 41 -22.49 -23.15 -4.25
CA LYS A 41 -23.52 -23.77 -5.05
C LYS A 41 -24.84 -23.75 -4.29
N ILE A 42 -25.91 -23.22 -4.89
CA ILE A 42 -27.25 -23.26 -4.36
C ILE A 42 -28.10 -24.08 -5.32
N GLU A 43 -28.66 -25.17 -4.83
CA GLU A 43 -29.61 -25.99 -5.55
C GLU A 43 -31.00 -25.82 -4.94
N GLY A 44 -31.99 -25.62 -5.78
CA GLY A 44 -33.35 -25.46 -5.34
C GLY A 44 -34.33 -26.09 -6.33
N THR A 45 -35.50 -26.51 -5.84
CA THR A 45 -36.60 -26.97 -6.66
C THR A 45 -37.77 -26.02 -6.43
N VAL A 46 -38.27 -25.45 -7.53
CA VAL A 46 -39.47 -24.61 -7.49
C VAL A 46 -40.69 -25.51 -7.83
N HIS A 47 -41.59 -25.63 -6.86
CA HIS A 47 -42.84 -26.30 -7.02
C HIS A 47 -43.96 -25.28 -7.33
N SER A 48 -44.58 -25.38 -8.48
CA SER A 48 -45.78 -24.65 -8.82
C SER A 48 -46.84 -25.69 -9.25
N PRO A 49 -48.15 -25.47 -9.01
CA PRO A 49 -49.17 -26.41 -9.47
C PRO A 49 -48.99 -26.70 -10.97
N GLY A 50 -48.65 -27.95 -11.31
CA GLY A 50 -48.41 -28.42 -12.67
C GLY A 50 -47.04 -28.18 -13.25
N ILE A 51 -46.09 -27.56 -12.52
CA ILE A 51 -44.73 -27.32 -13.01
C ILE A 51 -43.75 -27.58 -11.87
N GLU A 52 -42.85 -28.52 -12.10
CA GLU A 52 -41.66 -28.73 -11.25
C GLU A 52 -40.43 -28.31 -12.04
N GLN A 53 -39.76 -27.24 -11.56
CA GLN A 53 -38.56 -26.77 -12.20
C GLN A 53 -37.40 -26.79 -11.18
N LYS A 54 -36.38 -27.56 -11.51
CA LYS A 54 -35.11 -27.50 -10.78
C LYS A 54 -34.35 -26.24 -11.18
N VAL A 55 -33.94 -25.50 -10.19
CA VAL A 55 -33.12 -24.30 -10.36
C VAL A 55 -31.79 -24.56 -9.71
N ASP A 56 -30.75 -24.67 -10.51
CA ASP A 56 -29.36 -24.79 -10.06
C ASP A 56 -28.71 -23.42 -10.19
N TYR A 57 -28.37 -22.82 -9.06
CA TYR A 57 -27.58 -21.60 -9.02
C TYR A 57 -26.18 -21.94 -8.54
N GLN A 58 -25.20 -21.82 -9.42
CA GLN A 58 -23.80 -21.88 -9.08
C GLN A 58 -23.23 -20.45 -9.10
N TRP A 59 -22.89 -19.95 -7.95
CA TRP A 59 -22.15 -18.70 -7.86
C TRP A 59 -20.66 -18.98 -8.07
N SER A 60 -20.28 -18.99 -9.34
CA SER A 60 -18.90 -18.94 -9.74
C SER A 60 -18.43 -17.48 -9.86
N LYS A 61 -17.11 -17.30 -10.03
CA LYS A 61 -16.35 -16.05 -10.23
C LYS A 61 -17.05 -14.83 -10.84
N GLY A 62 -18.16 -15.01 -11.56
CA GLY A 62 -18.82 -13.94 -12.29
C GLY A 62 -19.73 -13.05 -11.48
N TYR A 63 -20.25 -13.53 -10.35
CA TYR A 63 -21.25 -12.79 -9.57
C TYR A 63 -20.60 -11.76 -8.61
N TRP A 64 -19.37 -12.00 -8.19
CA TRP A 64 -18.59 -11.11 -7.35
C TRP A 64 -17.82 -10.04 -8.13
N LYS A 65 -18.10 -9.87 -9.43
CA LYS A 65 -17.46 -8.86 -10.29
C LYS A 65 -17.54 -7.44 -9.78
N ASN A 66 -18.54 -7.13 -8.95
CA ASN A 66 -18.72 -5.79 -8.37
C ASN A 66 -18.21 -5.68 -6.93
N THR A 67 -17.58 -6.73 -6.40
CA THR A 67 -16.91 -6.71 -5.09
C THR A 67 -15.56 -7.39 -5.25
N PRO A 68 -14.60 -6.75 -5.92
CA PRO A 68 -13.27 -7.33 -6.20
C PRO A 68 -12.55 -7.79 -4.93
N ASP A 69 -12.90 -7.22 -3.79
CA ASP A 69 -12.25 -7.44 -2.50
C ASP A 69 -12.60 -8.79 -1.82
N LEU A 70 -13.62 -9.50 -2.33
CA LEU A 70 -14.06 -10.76 -1.72
C LEU A 70 -13.68 -12.00 -2.52
N ASP A 71 -13.07 -11.86 -3.69
CA ASP A 71 -12.78 -12.97 -4.59
C ASP A 71 -11.70 -13.93 -4.09
N GLN A 72 -10.85 -13.49 -3.20
CA GLN A 72 -9.72 -14.28 -2.77
C GLN A 72 -9.32 -13.98 -1.33
N ILE A 73 -9.27 -15.03 -0.52
CA ILE A 73 -8.76 -14.95 0.85
C ILE A 73 -7.34 -15.53 0.85
N ARG A 74 -6.37 -14.74 1.27
CA ARG A 74 -5.03 -15.21 1.54
C ARG A 74 -4.92 -15.63 3.00
N CYS A 75 -4.58 -16.88 3.24
CA CYS A 75 -4.12 -17.36 4.55
C CYS A 75 -2.60 -17.30 4.58
N ASP A 76 -2.02 -16.73 5.61
CA ASP A 76 -0.57 -16.56 5.71
C ASP A 76 -0.03 -16.79 7.13
N THR A 77 1.29 -16.93 7.21
CA THR A 77 2.05 -17.14 8.45
C THR A 77 2.78 -15.90 8.91
N PHE A 78 2.34 -14.71 8.50
CA PHE A 78 2.98 -13.47 8.89
C PHE A 78 3.09 -13.35 10.41
N LYS A 79 4.31 -13.26 10.94
CA LYS A 79 4.57 -13.16 12.38
C LYS A 79 4.18 -11.77 12.88
N THR A 80 3.03 -11.66 13.50
CA THR A 80 2.60 -10.46 14.20
C THR A 80 2.76 -10.64 15.70
N LYS A 81 2.68 -9.57 16.47
CA LYS A 81 2.60 -9.69 17.94
C LYS A 81 1.35 -10.44 18.43
N TRP A 82 0.37 -10.68 17.55
CA TRP A 82 -0.91 -11.32 17.83
C TRP A 82 -0.97 -12.78 17.41
N GLY A 83 0.07 -13.31 16.81
CA GLY A 83 0.14 -14.69 16.34
C GLY A 83 0.89 -14.81 15.02
N SER A 84 1.15 -16.04 14.60
CA SER A 84 1.90 -16.35 13.39
C SER A 84 1.02 -16.65 12.18
N THR A 85 -0.24 -17.01 12.40
CA THR A 85 -1.18 -17.36 11.33
C THR A 85 -2.34 -16.38 11.25
N GLY A 86 -2.87 -16.17 10.06
CA GLY A 86 -4.03 -15.31 9.84
C GLY A 86 -4.46 -15.30 8.39
N TYR A 87 -5.36 -14.37 8.06
CA TYR A 87 -5.90 -14.23 6.72
C TYR A 87 -6.19 -12.77 6.40
N VAL A 88 -6.15 -12.44 5.12
CA VAL A 88 -6.54 -11.14 4.56
C VAL A 88 -7.26 -11.33 3.23
N PHE A 89 -8.00 -10.32 2.81
CA PHE A 89 -8.51 -10.23 1.44
C PHE A 89 -7.42 -9.64 0.55
N ASP A 90 -6.87 -10.46 -0.33
CA ASP A 90 -5.64 -10.16 -1.08
C ASP A 90 -5.87 -9.19 -2.25
N ASN A 91 -7.11 -9.02 -2.69
CA ASN A 91 -7.46 -8.15 -3.82
C ASN A 91 -7.63 -6.67 -3.42
N SER A 92 -7.53 -6.36 -2.14
CA SER A 92 -7.62 -5.01 -1.62
C SER A 92 -6.24 -4.50 -1.22
N ALA A 93 -5.81 -3.40 -1.83
CA ALA A 93 -4.62 -2.70 -1.39
C ALA A 93 -4.98 -1.78 -0.21
N PRO A 94 -4.61 -2.13 1.04
CA PRO A 94 -4.95 -1.30 2.18
C PRO A 94 -4.23 0.05 2.09
N THR A 95 -4.88 1.11 2.56
CA THR A 95 -4.36 2.47 2.49
C THR A 95 -3.78 2.89 3.83
N TYR A 96 -2.50 3.26 3.85
CA TYR A 96 -1.88 3.95 4.97
C TYR A 96 -2.20 5.45 4.91
N VAL A 97 -2.76 5.98 5.98
CA VAL A 97 -3.12 7.39 6.07
C VAL A 97 -2.12 8.13 6.96
N PHE A 98 -1.44 9.12 6.39
CA PHE A 98 -0.58 10.01 7.16
C PHE A 98 -1.39 10.93 8.05
N ASN A 99 -1.00 11.05 9.31
CA ASN A 99 -1.57 12.06 10.19
C ASN A 99 -0.93 13.43 9.90
N ALA A 100 -1.50 14.16 8.94
CA ALA A 100 -0.96 15.45 8.51
C ALA A 100 -1.00 16.52 9.60
N LYS A 101 -1.88 16.39 10.60
CA LYS A 101 -1.89 17.30 11.75
C LYS A 101 -0.69 17.08 12.68
N ARG A 102 -0.27 15.81 12.85
CA ARG A 102 0.84 15.45 13.73
C ARG A 102 2.19 15.48 13.01
N TYR A 103 2.21 15.05 11.76
CA TYR A 103 3.42 14.92 10.95
C TYR A 103 3.27 15.66 9.61
N PRO A 104 3.07 16.99 9.62
CA PRO A 104 2.74 17.72 8.40
C PRO A 104 3.81 17.64 7.32
N GLN A 105 5.09 17.57 7.68
CA GLN A 105 6.18 17.48 6.71
C GLN A 105 6.22 16.12 6.01
N ALA A 106 6.07 15.04 6.79
CA ALA A 106 6.05 13.67 6.27
C ALA A 106 4.78 13.36 5.46
N ALA A 107 3.68 14.09 5.68
CA ALA A 107 2.49 13.99 4.86
C ALA A 107 2.60 14.84 3.58
N ALA A 108 3.21 16.03 3.66
CA ALA A 108 3.28 16.96 2.53
C ALA A 108 4.16 16.43 1.38
N HIS A 109 5.25 15.73 1.69
CA HIS A 109 6.16 15.25 0.65
C HIS A 109 5.53 14.13 -0.21
N PRO A 110 5.02 13.02 0.32
CA PRO A 110 4.30 12.03 -0.47
C PRO A 110 3.13 12.64 -1.25
N TRP A 111 2.32 13.50 -0.61
CA TRP A 111 1.22 14.18 -1.29
C TRP A 111 1.69 14.98 -2.51
N LEU A 112 2.79 15.76 -2.37
CA LEU A 112 3.37 16.51 -3.48
C LEU A 112 3.72 15.56 -4.63
N ILE A 113 4.46 14.49 -4.36
CA ILE A 113 4.92 13.56 -5.40
C ILE A 113 3.75 12.83 -6.07
N GLN A 114 2.76 12.39 -5.30
CA GLN A 114 1.54 11.77 -5.82
C GLN A 114 0.76 12.72 -6.75
N THR A 115 0.77 14.01 -6.44
CA THR A 115 0.04 15.03 -7.22
C THR A 115 0.79 15.46 -8.47
N VAL A 116 2.12 15.63 -8.39
CA VAL A 116 2.91 16.25 -9.48
C VAL A 116 3.56 15.25 -10.42
N LEU A 117 3.72 13.97 -10.04
CA LEU A 117 4.29 12.95 -10.90
C LEU A 117 3.19 12.00 -11.43
N PRO A 118 2.53 12.35 -12.56
CA PRO A 118 1.33 11.65 -13.02
C PRO A 118 1.60 10.20 -13.47
N LYS A 119 2.84 9.82 -13.71
CA LYS A 119 3.23 8.45 -14.09
C LYS A 119 3.81 7.65 -12.93
N HIS A 120 3.85 8.23 -11.75
CA HIS A 120 4.37 7.57 -10.57
C HIS A 120 3.33 6.60 -10.00
N ALA A 121 3.78 5.44 -9.48
CA ALA A 121 2.90 4.56 -8.72
C ALA A 121 2.37 5.28 -7.48
N ASP A 122 1.18 4.91 -7.05
CA ASP A 122 0.43 5.59 -5.98
C ASP A 122 0.09 7.07 -6.28
N SER A 123 0.22 7.51 -7.54
CA SER A 123 -0.28 8.82 -7.97
C SER A 123 -1.80 8.78 -8.12
N GLU A 124 -2.50 9.85 -7.72
CA GLU A 124 -3.96 9.94 -7.86
C GLU A 124 -4.47 9.59 -9.27
N PRO A 125 -3.85 10.06 -10.38
CA PRO A 125 -4.31 9.73 -11.71
C PRO A 125 -4.08 8.28 -12.13
N GLN A 126 -3.21 7.54 -11.44
CA GLN A 126 -2.82 6.19 -11.86
C GLN A 126 -3.56 5.08 -11.10
N ASP A 127 -4.06 5.36 -9.91
CA ASP A 127 -4.68 4.36 -9.02
C ASP A 127 -3.88 3.04 -8.94
N LYS A 128 -2.54 3.18 -8.94
CA LYS A 128 -1.60 2.06 -8.93
C LYS A 128 -0.94 1.96 -7.56
N PRO A 129 -1.13 0.87 -6.83
CA PRO A 129 -0.55 0.72 -5.51
C PRO A 129 0.98 0.63 -5.55
N LEU A 130 1.62 0.93 -4.43
CA LEU A 130 2.99 0.52 -4.14
C LEU A 130 3.02 -0.95 -3.77
N TYR A 131 4.13 -1.62 -4.05
CA TYR A 131 4.35 -3.01 -3.69
C TYR A 131 5.49 -3.10 -2.68
N TYR A 132 5.19 -3.66 -1.51
CA TYR A 132 6.18 -3.79 -0.45
C TYR A 132 7.36 -4.66 -0.88
N MET A 133 8.56 -4.25 -0.50
CA MET A 133 9.80 -4.97 -0.73
C MET A 133 10.43 -5.37 0.60
N GLY A 134 10.40 -6.68 0.88
CA GLY A 134 10.81 -7.24 2.16
C GLY A 134 12.32 -7.41 2.35
N ASP A 135 13.13 -7.24 1.30
CA ASP A 135 14.60 -7.35 1.38
C ASP A 135 15.22 -6.09 2.01
N SER A 136 15.66 -6.21 3.25
CA SER A 136 16.27 -5.10 3.98
C SER A 136 17.58 -4.59 3.37
N ALA A 137 18.37 -5.46 2.75
CA ALA A 137 19.59 -5.05 2.09
C ALA A 137 19.30 -4.26 0.81
N GLN A 138 18.27 -4.66 0.05
CA GLN A 138 17.81 -3.89 -1.10
C GLN A 138 17.21 -2.55 -0.67
N ASN A 139 16.44 -2.53 0.42
CA ASN A 139 15.89 -1.31 1.01
C ASN A 139 17.01 -0.30 1.34
N THR A 140 18.08 -0.75 1.99
CA THR A 140 19.26 0.10 2.26
C THR A 140 19.88 0.63 0.98
N ARG A 141 20.09 -0.23 -0.02
CA ARG A 141 20.65 0.21 -1.33
C ARG A 141 19.75 1.24 -2.03
N ASN A 142 18.44 1.08 -1.96
CA ASN A 142 17.50 2.05 -2.53
C ASN A 142 17.61 3.40 -1.83
N ARG A 143 17.63 3.38 -0.50
CA ARG A 143 17.77 4.60 0.32
C ARG A 143 19.07 5.31 0.04
N ASP A 144 20.21 4.62 0.10
CA ASP A 144 21.53 5.22 -0.07
C ASP A 144 21.67 5.89 -1.45
N ARG A 145 20.95 5.39 -2.44
CA ARG A 145 20.95 5.95 -3.79
C ARG A 145 20.15 7.22 -3.91
N ILE A 146 18.96 7.26 -3.29
CA ILE A 146 18.05 8.41 -3.34
C ILE A 146 18.49 9.45 -2.31
N CYS A 147 18.75 9.00 -1.10
CA CYS A 147 19.02 9.77 0.11
C CYS A 147 20.40 9.40 0.70
N PRO A 148 21.50 9.78 0.06
CA PRO A 148 22.83 9.52 0.63
C PRO A 148 22.99 10.27 1.95
N SER A 149 23.89 9.76 2.78
CA SER A 149 24.23 10.39 4.07
C SER A 149 24.58 11.87 3.88
N ASN A 150 24.16 12.71 4.81
CA ASN A 150 24.33 14.16 4.85
C ASN A 150 23.48 14.96 3.84
N TRP A 151 22.89 14.35 2.80
CA TRP A 151 22.13 15.11 1.80
C TRP A 151 21.07 16.02 2.43
N ALA A 152 20.34 15.52 3.43
CA ALA A 152 19.29 16.29 4.10
C ALA A 152 19.84 17.50 4.86
N VAL A 153 20.98 17.34 5.50
CA VAL A 153 21.65 18.43 6.25
C VAL A 153 22.19 19.51 5.30
N GLU A 154 22.76 19.09 4.18
CA GLU A 154 23.32 19.98 3.17
C GLU A 154 22.26 20.79 2.40
N ASN A 155 21.04 20.25 2.31
CA ASN A 155 19.98 20.79 1.45
C ASN A 155 18.71 21.20 2.21
N GLY A 156 18.70 21.10 3.52
CA GLY A 156 17.54 21.39 4.34
C GLY A 156 17.58 22.76 5.02
N ASP A 157 16.53 23.04 5.78
CA ASP A 157 16.37 24.27 6.54
C ASP A 157 16.13 23.94 8.02
N ALA A 158 16.95 24.54 8.90
CA ALA A 158 16.86 24.29 10.34
C ALA A 158 15.49 24.71 10.93
N SER A 159 14.74 25.59 10.28
CA SER A 159 13.39 25.95 10.72
C SER A 159 12.39 24.78 10.62
N ALA A 160 12.73 23.73 9.86
CA ALA A 160 11.92 22.52 9.76
C ALA A 160 11.92 21.70 11.07
N LEU A 161 12.93 21.85 11.91
CA LEU A 161 13.12 21.07 13.13
C LEU A 161 12.05 21.41 14.18
N ASP A 162 11.62 20.40 14.94
CA ASP A 162 10.63 20.58 16.00
C ASP A 162 11.25 21.10 17.29
N ASP A 163 12.43 20.59 17.64
CA ASP A 163 13.19 21.00 18.81
C ASP A 163 14.71 20.80 18.62
N ALA A 164 15.48 21.05 19.66
CA ALA A 164 16.94 20.95 19.63
C ALA A 164 17.49 19.51 19.51
N THR A 165 16.65 18.50 19.72
CA THR A 165 17.02 17.08 19.59
C THR A 165 16.71 16.53 18.21
N ASP A 166 15.86 17.22 17.46
CA ASP A 166 15.48 16.86 16.09
C ASP A 166 16.62 17.13 15.11
N LYS A 167 16.67 16.35 14.05
CA LYS A 167 17.68 16.48 12.99
C LYS A 167 17.01 16.36 11.63
N LEU A 168 17.53 17.10 10.67
CA LEU A 168 17.09 16.95 9.29
C LEU A 168 17.31 15.52 8.80
N ASN A 169 16.30 14.98 8.15
CA ASN A 169 16.29 13.64 7.61
C ASN A 169 15.77 13.66 6.17
N CYS A 170 16.31 12.78 5.34
CA CYS A 170 15.85 12.65 3.96
C CYS A 170 14.68 11.68 3.92
N ASP A 171 13.56 12.16 3.39
CA ASP A 171 12.37 11.38 3.09
C ASP A 171 12.30 11.10 1.58
N GLU A 172 12.02 9.88 1.22
CA GLU A 172 11.90 9.46 -0.18
C GLU A 172 10.50 8.96 -0.53
N PHE A 173 10.02 9.28 -1.74
CA PHE A 173 8.80 8.72 -2.31
C PHE A 173 8.99 8.39 -3.82
N ALA A 174 8.66 7.16 -4.34
CA ALA A 174 8.18 6.02 -3.55
C ALA A 174 9.27 5.52 -2.58
N PHE A 175 8.82 5.03 -1.44
CA PHE A 175 9.70 4.63 -0.33
C PHE A 175 10.77 3.61 -0.74
N ALA A 176 11.92 3.65 -0.06
CA ALA A 176 13.00 2.68 -0.24
C ALA A 176 12.55 1.22 -0.03
N SER A 177 11.56 1.01 0.87
CA SER A 177 10.94 -0.29 1.13
C SER A 177 9.85 -0.69 0.13
N SER A 178 9.84 -0.08 -1.06
CA SER A 178 8.89 -0.38 -2.12
C SER A 178 9.61 -0.91 -3.37
N CYS A 179 9.00 -1.88 -4.06
CA CYS A 179 9.41 -2.28 -5.40
C CYS A 179 9.31 -1.13 -6.43
N ASN A 180 8.54 -0.09 -6.10
CA ASN A 180 8.38 1.11 -6.93
C ASN A 180 9.45 2.18 -6.65
N SER A 181 10.38 1.96 -5.71
CA SER A 181 11.48 2.88 -5.44
C SER A 181 12.28 3.19 -6.70
N GLY A 182 12.62 4.47 -6.91
CA GLY A 182 13.52 4.89 -7.98
C GLY A 182 14.92 4.27 -7.88
N GLY A 183 15.36 3.89 -6.69
CA GLY A 183 16.63 3.22 -6.44
C GLY A 183 16.67 1.75 -6.88
N MET A 184 15.51 1.15 -7.19
CA MET A 184 15.43 -0.27 -7.54
C MET A 184 15.54 -0.51 -9.04
N LYS A 185 16.46 -1.43 -9.44
CA LYS A 185 16.65 -1.79 -10.84
C LYS A 185 15.52 -2.70 -11.35
N LYS A 186 15.15 -2.58 -12.64
CA LYS A 186 14.13 -3.42 -13.27
C LYS A 186 14.43 -4.92 -13.19
N SER A 187 15.67 -5.32 -13.49
CA SER A 187 16.11 -6.71 -13.42
C SER A 187 16.09 -7.31 -12.01
N GLY A 188 15.95 -6.48 -10.97
CA GLY A 188 15.80 -6.90 -9.58
C GLY A 188 14.36 -6.91 -9.10
N GLY A 189 13.36 -6.79 -9.99
CA GLY A 189 11.95 -6.74 -9.65
C GLY A 189 11.42 -5.32 -9.43
N GLY A 190 12.14 -4.29 -9.88
CA GLY A 190 11.70 -2.90 -9.78
C GLY A 190 10.47 -2.63 -10.64
N LEU A 191 9.45 -2.00 -10.04
CA LEU A 191 8.17 -1.70 -10.68
C LEU A 191 8.00 -0.23 -11.08
N ASN A 192 8.94 0.65 -10.71
CA ASN A 192 8.86 2.05 -11.11
C ASN A 192 8.99 2.21 -12.63
N GLU A 193 7.90 2.64 -13.28
CA GLU A 193 7.81 2.72 -14.75
C GLU A 193 8.79 3.74 -15.35
N ALA A 194 9.15 4.78 -14.60
CA ALA A 194 10.07 5.81 -15.04
C ALA A 194 11.55 5.38 -15.00
N VAL A 195 11.88 4.28 -14.32
CA VAL A 195 13.24 3.71 -14.36
C VAL A 195 13.46 3.02 -15.71
N PRO A 196 14.50 3.37 -16.48
CA PRO A 196 14.77 2.75 -17.77
C PRO A 196 14.93 1.24 -17.68
N THR A 197 14.40 0.51 -18.66
CA THR A 197 14.41 -0.97 -18.69
C THR A 197 15.83 -1.54 -18.68
N GLY A 198 16.78 -0.87 -19.32
CA GLY A 198 18.19 -1.26 -19.35
C GLY A 198 19.01 -0.83 -18.13
N SER A 199 18.40 -0.14 -17.15
CA SER A 199 19.13 0.30 -15.97
C SER A 199 19.55 -0.87 -15.10
N THR A 200 20.85 -0.97 -14.84
CA THR A 200 21.44 -2.00 -13.97
C THR A 200 21.35 -1.63 -12.49
N THR A 201 20.95 -0.40 -12.17
CA THR A 201 21.03 0.15 -10.82
C THR A 201 19.80 0.95 -10.36
N GLY A 202 18.71 1.03 -11.12
CA GLY A 202 17.67 2.04 -10.90
C GLY A 202 18.15 3.42 -11.41
N ILE A 203 17.81 4.50 -10.71
CA ILE A 203 18.39 5.82 -11.01
C ILE A 203 19.88 5.85 -10.63
N PRO A 204 20.70 6.67 -11.30
CA PRO A 204 22.13 6.82 -10.97
C PRO A 204 22.34 7.39 -9.56
N ASN A 205 21.53 8.38 -9.19
CA ASN A 205 21.52 9.01 -7.86
C ASN A 205 20.23 9.81 -7.67
N GLY A 206 20.01 10.34 -6.48
CA GLY A 206 18.80 11.09 -6.12
C GLY A 206 18.59 12.43 -6.86
N SER A 207 19.53 12.90 -7.67
CA SER A 207 19.33 14.09 -8.51
C SER A 207 18.33 13.87 -9.65
N ALA A 208 17.94 12.61 -9.90
CA ALA A 208 16.86 12.24 -10.81
C ALA A 208 15.47 12.31 -10.16
N CYS A 209 15.39 12.66 -8.87
CA CYS A 209 14.12 12.89 -8.15
C CYS A 209 13.76 14.38 -8.16
N VAL A 210 12.48 14.68 -7.97
CA VAL A 210 12.04 15.99 -7.48
C VAL A 210 12.69 16.21 -6.11
N GLN A 211 13.35 17.35 -5.93
CA GLN A 211 14.11 17.66 -4.72
C GLN A 211 13.48 18.84 -4.00
N SER A 212 13.14 18.65 -2.74
CA SER A 212 12.54 19.69 -1.91
C SER A 212 13.09 19.69 -0.50
N PHE A 213 12.78 20.75 0.25
CA PHE A 213 13.02 20.83 1.67
C PHE A 213 11.84 21.51 2.36
N ALA A 214 11.60 21.11 3.61
CA ALA A 214 10.58 21.72 4.43
C ALA A 214 11.11 23.00 5.11
N ARG A 215 10.24 24.03 5.23
CA ARG A 215 10.49 25.24 5.98
C ARG A 215 9.24 25.63 6.76
N LYS A 216 9.40 26.02 8.00
CA LYS A 216 8.33 26.57 8.84
C LYS A 216 8.22 28.09 8.68
N HIS A 217 6.99 28.56 8.52
CA HIS A 217 6.61 29.96 8.64
C HIS A 217 5.52 30.08 9.70
N GLY A 218 5.91 30.43 10.91
CA GLY A 218 5.02 30.36 12.06
C GLY A 218 4.59 28.92 12.35
N THR A 219 3.29 28.64 12.30
CA THR A 219 2.73 27.29 12.49
C THR A 219 2.55 26.50 11.20
N LYS A 220 2.83 27.08 10.05
CA LYS A 220 2.66 26.43 8.74
C LYS A 220 3.97 25.88 8.22
N VAL A 221 3.88 24.72 7.59
CA VAL A 221 5.00 24.09 6.88
C VAL A 221 4.76 24.20 5.38
N HIS A 222 5.80 24.56 4.66
CA HIS A 222 5.82 24.59 3.20
C HIS A 222 7.00 23.77 2.69
N LEU A 223 6.81 23.13 1.54
CA LEU A 223 7.89 22.50 0.80
C LEU A 223 8.40 23.47 -0.27
N TYR A 224 9.69 23.65 -0.32
CA TYR A 224 10.39 24.49 -1.30
C TYR A 224 11.25 23.61 -2.18
N ASN A 225 11.30 23.96 -3.46
CA ASN A 225 12.25 23.33 -4.37
C ASN A 225 13.69 23.68 -3.96
N ILE A 226 14.58 22.71 -4.06
CA ILE A 226 16.01 22.97 -3.85
C ILE A 226 16.54 23.70 -5.09
N ASP A 227 16.97 24.93 -4.86
CA ASP A 227 17.55 25.77 -5.92
C ASP A 227 19.00 25.34 -6.21
N ASN A 228 19.10 24.31 -7.03
CA ASN A 228 20.38 23.84 -7.56
C ASN A 228 20.52 24.16 -9.06
N GLY A 229 19.80 25.18 -9.52
CA GLY A 229 19.77 25.62 -10.93
C GLY A 229 18.88 24.74 -11.82
N LYS A 230 18.10 23.82 -11.25
CA LYS A 230 17.18 22.97 -12.01
C LYS A 230 15.78 23.03 -11.39
N MET A 231 14.83 23.56 -12.13
CA MET A 231 13.42 23.42 -11.77
C MET A 231 12.94 22.00 -12.01
N PRO A 232 12.00 21.48 -11.17
CA PRO A 232 11.36 20.21 -11.44
C PRO A 232 10.67 20.20 -12.80
N THR A 233 10.82 19.13 -13.52
CA THR A 233 10.15 18.92 -14.82
C THR A 233 8.83 18.19 -14.68
N PHE A 234 8.61 17.57 -13.50
CA PHE A 234 7.49 16.66 -13.19
C PHE A 234 7.44 15.39 -14.06
N TYR A 235 8.61 15.02 -14.61
CA TYR A 235 8.87 13.73 -15.26
C TYR A 235 9.93 12.92 -14.50
N GLU A 236 10.29 13.37 -13.32
CA GLU A 236 11.25 12.72 -12.45
C GLU A 236 10.77 11.33 -12.02
N VAL A 237 11.72 10.48 -11.67
CA VAL A 237 11.48 9.07 -11.33
C VAL A 237 10.95 8.89 -9.90
N CYS A 238 11.18 9.88 -9.04
CA CYS A 238 10.92 9.82 -7.59
C CYS A 238 10.87 11.22 -7.00
N GLY A 239 10.57 11.29 -5.71
CA GLY A 239 10.75 12.46 -4.89
C GLY A 239 11.76 12.22 -3.77
N ARG A 240 12.45 13.26 -3.34
CA ARG A 240 13.17 13.31 -2.05
C ARG A 240 13.01 14.67 -1.41
N SER A 241 12.91 14.69 -0.09
CA SER A 241 12.74 15.92 0.67
C SER A 241 13.57 15.91 1.95
N SER A 242 14.19 17.05 2.28
CA SER A 242 14.76 17.26 3.60
C SER A 242 13.68 17.76 4.55
N ILE A 243 13.36 16.98 5.57
CA ILE A 243 12.31 17.24 6.55
C ILE A 243 12.79 16.98 7.98
N SER A 244 11.95 17.28 8.96
CA SER A 244 12.16 16.89 10.37
C SER A 244 12.30 15.37 10.50
N GLY A 245 13.34 14.92 11.16
CA GLY A 245 13.58 13.51 11.46
C GLY A 245 12.52 12.93 12.38
N ILE A 246 12.03 13.71 13.35
CA ILE A 246 10.92 13.32 14.23
C ILE A 246 9.68 13.01 13.37
N HIS A 247 9.31 13.90 12.44
CA HIS A 247 8.17 13.68 11.56
C HIS A 247 8.35 12.44 10.68
N ASN A 248 9.54 12.26 10.09
CA ASN A 248 9.83 11.11 9.25
C ASN A 248 9.80 9.79 10.05
N HIS A 249 10.55 9.73 11.15
CA HIS A 249 10.69 8.51 11.95
C HIS A 249 9.39 8.10 12.64
N GLU A 250 8.63 9.04 13.20
CA GLU A 250 7.41 8.69 13.91
C GLU A 250 6.27 8.31 12.95
N SER A 251 6.14 9.00 11.80
CA SER A 251 5.11 8.65 10.83
C SER A 251 5.39 7.32 10.16
N MET A 252 6.63 7.08 9.71
CA MET A 252 6.99 5.90 8.92
C MET A 252 7.57 4.76 9.76
N GLY A 253 8.32 5.05 10.82
CA GLY A 253 8.94 4.01 11.63
C GLY A 253 7.93 3.22 12.46
N GLY A 254 7.31 3.86 13.44
CA GLY A 254 6.37 3.20 14.36
C GLY A 254 5.00 2.95 13.75
N ASN A 255 4.38 4.00 13.22
CA ASN A 255 2.99 3.94 12.76
C ASN A 255 2.85 3.10 11.49
N PHE A 256 3.71 3.29 10.51
CA PHE A 256 3.69 2.50 9.27
C PHE A 256 4.03 1.03 9.54
N ASN A 257 5.01 0.73 10.39
CA ASN A 257 5.29 -0.66 10.79
C ASN A 257 4.10 -1.34 11.48
N ASN A 258 3.34 -0.60 12.30
CA ASN A 258 2.12 -1.13 12.90
C ASN A 258 1.04 -1.38 11.86
N PHE A 259 0.85 -0.47 10.90
CA PHE A 259 -0.05 -0.65 9.77
C PHE A 259 0.31 -1.90 8.97
N MET A 260 1.59 -2.06 8.58
CA MET A 260 2.09 -3.23 7.86
C MET A 260 1.76 -4.55 8.59
N LYS A 261 1.94 -4.56 9.92
CA LYS A 261 1.63 -5.72 10.75
C LYS A 261 0.13 -5.99 10.84
N GLN A 262 -0.69 -4.94 11.03
CA GLN A 262 -2.15 -5.07 11.15
C GLN A 262 -2.77 -5.56 9.83
N MET A 263 -2.30 -5.03 8.71
CA MET A 263 -2.78 -5.39 7.37
C MET A 263 -2.07 -6.64 6.82
N ARG A 264 -1.15 -7.24 7.58
CA ARG A 264 -0.41 -8.44 7.21
C ARG A 264 0.29 -8.31 5.85
N ILE A 265 0.89 -7.15 5.59
CA ILE A 265 1.57 -6.85 4.33
C ILE A 265 2.89 -7.62 4.29
N MET A 266 3.04 -8.48 3.31
CA MET A 266 4.21 -9.31 3.05
C MET A 266 4.92 -8.84 1.77
N ASP A 267 6.09 -9.40 1.51
CA ASP A 267 6.85 -9.06 0.30
C ASP A 267 5.97 -9.15 -0.96
N LYS A 268 6.01 -8.11 -1.78
CA LYS A 268 5.23 -7.90 -3.00
C LYS A 268 3.72 -7.71 -2.80
N ASP A 269 3.25 -7.51 -1.59
CA ASP A 269 1.85 -7.12 -1.38
C ASP A 269 1.64 -5.65 -1.73
N ALA A 270 0.45 -5.36 -2.30
CA ALA A 270 0.03 -4.02 -2.67
C ALA A 270 -0.46 -3.22 -1.46
N HIS A 271 -0.18 -1.92 -1.44
CA HIS A 271 -0.71 -0.95 -0.48
C HIS A 271 -0.68 0.46 -1.05
N ASN A 272 -1.55 1.33 -0.54
CA ASN A 272 -1.68 2.73 -0.94
C ASN A 272 -1.32 3.67 0.20
N HIS A 273 -1.12 4.94 -0.12
CA HIS A 273 -0.89 6.01 0.83
C HIS A 273 -1.81 7.19 0.56
N ALA A 274 -2.30 7.81 1.60
CA ALA A 274 -3.08 9.04 1.53
C ALA A 274 -2.63 10.03 2.61
N ALA A 275 -2.55 11.31 2.26
CA ALA A 275 -2.28 12.40 3.19
C ALA A 275 -3.60 13.12 3.47
N HIS A 276 -4.07 13.10 4.72
CA HIS A 276 -5.28 13.77 5.20
C HIS A 276 -4.99 14.61 6.44
#